data_3f9bf41f129977810933e85ff7e95b52
#
_entry.id   3f9bf41f129977810933e85ff7e95b52
#
_cell.length_a   1.000
_cell.length_b   1.000
_cell.length_c   1.000
_cell.angle_alpha   90.00
_cell.angle_beta   90.00
_cell.angle_gamma   90.00
#
_symmetry.space_group_name_H-M   'P 1'
#
loop_
_entity.id
_entity.type
_entity.pdbx_description
1 polymer ?
#
loop_
_entity_poly.entity_id
_entity_poly.type
_entity_poly.pdbx_seq_one_letter_code
_entity_poly.pdbx_strand_id
1 'polypeptide(L)'
;MMLTSQEEQNDWFQSHANLAACAVTLLGFLARLWTASGTFLNPDEALHFRLANQVSLALAYRESLTAAHPPLLTLVLYFWRDLGTSELWLRMPSVLAGAAFCWMFYKWLSEAAGSLAGFIGLLLVAFLPPIILIAAEIRQYSLLLAFLAAALYFLDRAFAENSSGKMAAFSLSLYFAMLSHYSAFLFAAALGIYALLRIFTERPPARLVAAWAVGQLGGLALAIFFYKTHLAKLGVGESRTVLEGWMSEFYLRRSYFDPTHDNPLLFLAGHTFGVFQYFFGQLAVGDVIGLVFFVGIALLFRGRGFPAGPPSSRTFAIFLLLPFAIAGGASLAHVYPYGGTRHVAFLIIPGVAGVSLAMVRLAAGKWERGLALAVFVILACIAFGKPRPPRMDRADQSRVHMATAMEFVRQNMDPSELIFTEYQTDLILGHYLCHQRPISFDETAADFEQFSCDGHRIVSASYKTAWMFRADNFPAEWQRLVQSYALKSGQTVWIVQSGWGIDLPEDLRRHFAEFRDLPFESFGDNIKIFKMTVGQPMPTITEQMRVTAPPY
;
A
#
# COMPACT_ATOMS: atom_id res chain seq x y z
N MET A 1 -47.29 -7.94 -20.30
CA MET A 1 -46.35 -9.03 -20.62
C MET A 1 -44.86 -8.64 -20.49
N MET A 2 -44.43 -7.39 -20.70
CA MET A 2 -43.03 -6.95 -20.49
C MET A 2 -42.69 -6.65 -19.01
N LEU A 3 -43.64 -6.35 -18.13
CA LEU A 3 -43.40 -6.05 -16.71
C LEU A 3 -43.14 -7.31 -15.89
N THR A 4 -43.79 -8.43 -16.21
CA THR A 4 -43.59 -9.73 -15.54
C THR A 4 -42.20 -10.32 -15.74
N SER A 5 -41.59 -10.13 -16.91
CA SER A 5 -40.24 -10.64 -17.20
C SER A 5 -39.12 -9.86 -16.46
N GLN A 6 -39.34 -8.61 -16.12
CA GLN A 6 -38.36 -7.78 -15.37
C GLN A 6 -38.40 -8.05 -13.85
N GLU A 7 -39.58 -8.30 -13.32
CA GLU A 7 -39.72 -8.71 -11.91
C GLU A 7 -39.10 -10.10 -11.70
N GLU A 8 -39.37 -11.05 -12.59
CA GLU A 8 -38.77 -12.40 -12.57
C GLU A 8 -37.24 -12.38 -12.70
N GLN A 9 -36.68 -11.49 -13.56
CA GLN A 9 -35.22 -11.36 -13.71
C GLN A 9 -34.55 -10.73 -12.47
N ASN A 10 -35.19 -9.75 -11.83
CA ASN A 10 -34.69 -9.17 -10.59
C ASN A 10 -34.76 -10.19 -9.42
N ASP A 11 -35.81 -10.99 -9.36
CA ASP A 11 -35.95 -12.05 -8.37
C ASP A 11 -34.91 -13.14 -8.56
N TRP A 12 -34.61 -13.51 -9.82
CA TRP A 12 -33.54 -14.44 -10.13
C TRP A 12 -32.17 -13.94 -9.67
N PHE A 13 -31.84 -12.66 -9.98
CA PHE A 13 -30.56 -12.07 -9.53
C PHE A 13 -30.48 -12.03 -8.01
N GLN A 14 -31.53 -11.62 -7.31
CA GLN A 14 -31.53 -11.57 -5.84
C GLN A 14 -31.33 -12.96 -5.22
N SER A 15 -31.94 -14.00 -5.78
CA SER A 15 -31.80 -15.37 -5.29
C SER A 15 -30.41 -15.95 -5.52
N HIS A 16 -29.69 -15.51 -6.58
CA HIS A 16 -28.36 -16.03 -6.94
C HIS A 16 -27.21 -15.06 -6.64
N ALA A 17 -27.49 -13.85 -6.11
CA ALA A 17 -26.50 -12.80 -5.90
C ALA A 17 -25.30 -13.23 -5.04
N ASN A 18 -25.54 -14.02 -3.99
CA ASN A 18 -24.45 -14.53 -3.14
C ASN A 18 -23.57 -15.54 -3.87
N LEU A 19 -24.14 -16.40 -4.71
CA LEU A 19 -23.37 -17.36 -5.51
C LEU A 19 -22.53 -16.64 -6.56
N ALA A 20 -23.13 -15.67 -7.26
CA ALA A 20 -22.42 -14.82 -8.22
C ALA A 20 -21.29 -14.03 -7.53
N ALA A 21 -21.54 -13.47 -6.34
CA ALA A 21 -20.55 -12.76 -5.56
C ALA A 21 -19.41 -13.67 -5.08
N CYS A 22 -19.71 -14.91 -4.71
CA CYS A 22 -18.68 -15.89 -4.38
C CYS A 22 -17.77 -16.18 -5.60
N ALA A 23 -18.39 -16.39 -6.78
CA ALA A 23 -17.63 -16.59 -8.04
C ALA A 23 -16.76 -15.39 -8.39
N VAL A 24 -17.28 -14.14 -8.30
CA VAL A 24 -16.52 -12.91 -8.53
C VAL A 24 -15.38 -12.76 -7.51
N THR A 25 -15.62 -13.07 -6.24
CA THR A 25 -14.57 -13.05 -5.21
C THR A 25 -13.47 -14.04 -5.51
N LEU A 26 -13.82 -15.26 -5.95
CA LEU A 26 -12.85 -16.27 -6.38
C LEU A 26 -12.05 -15.80 -7.60
N LEU A 27 -12.69 -15.24 -8.61
CA LEU A 27 -11.99 -14.67 -9.77
C LEU A 27 -11.07 -13.51 -9.37
N GLY A 28 -11.53 -12.64 -8.47
CA GLY A 28 -10.71 -11.57 -7.90
C GLY A 28 -9.52 -12.11 -7.09
N PHE A 29 -9.68 -13.22 -6.36
CA PHE A 29 -8.58 -13.92 -5.70
C PHE A 29 -7.58 -14.47 -6.72
N LEU A 30 -8.05 -15.13 -7.77
CA LEU A 30 -7.18 -15.67 -8.83
C LEU A 30 -6.42 -14.56 -9.58
N ALA A 31 -7.05 -13.39 -9.81
CA ALA A 31 -6.38 -12.24 -10.40
C ALA A 31 -5.24 -11.71 -9.51
N ARG A 32 -5.44 -11.66 -8.19
CA ARG A 32 -4.41 -11.30 -7.22
C ARG A 32 -3.30 -12.33 -7.16
N LEU A 33 -3.65 -13.60 -7.16
CA LEU A 33 -2.70 -14.71 -7.16
C LEU A 33 -1.83 -14.68 -8.43
N TRP A 34 -2.45 -14.46 -9.59
CA TRP A 34 -1.73 -14.27 -10.85
C TRP A 34 -0.79 -13.07 -10.80
N THR A 35 -1.28 -11.95 -10.25
CA THR A 35 -0.47 -10.75 -10.07
C THR A 35 0.68 -10.95 -9.10
N ALA A 36 0.48 -11.73 -8.04
CA ALA A 36 1.50 -12.05 -7.04
C ALA A 36 2.56 -13.06 -7.53
N SER A 37 2.25 -13.85 -8.57
CA SER A 37 3.19 -14.80 -9.15
C SER A 37 4.12 -14.15 -10.16
N GLY A 38 5.29 -14.65 -10.38
CA GLY A 38 6.16 -14.28 -11.49
C GLY A 38 7.09 -13.08 -11.27
N THR A 39 6.89 -12.27 -10.23
CA THR A 39 7.77 -11.13 -9.91
C THR A 39 8.66 -11.44 -8.70
N PHE A 40 9.89 -10.92 -8.69
CA PHE A 40 10.72 -10.95 -7.50
C PHE A 40 10.22 -9.93 -6.44
N LEU A 41 10.72 -10.02 -5.19
CA LEU A 41 10.34 -9.10 -4.12
C LEU A 41 10.89 -7.70 -4.42
N ASN A 42 10.02 -6.69 -4.38
CA ASN A 42 10.47 -5.31 -4.43
C ASN A 42 11.11 -4.91 -3.08
N PRO A 43 11.83 -3.76 -3.01
CA PRO A 43 12.55 -3.35 -1.79
C PRO A 43 11.65 -3.28 -0.54
N ASP A 44 10.43 -2.79 -0.69
CA ASP A 44 9.48 -2.70 0.42
C ASP A 44 9.02 -4.09 0.91
N GLU A 45 8.81 -5.03 -0.01
CA GLU A 45 8.44 -6.42 0.34
C GLU A 45 9.60 -7.11 1.05
N ALA A 46 10.81 -6.94 0.51
CA ALA A 46 12.03 -7.48 1.10
C ALA A 46 12.27 -6.90 2.51
N LEU A 47 12.01 -5.60 2.73
CA LEU A 47 12.04 -4.98 4.05
C LEU A 47 11.05 -5.63 5.02
N HIS A 48 9.79 -5.79 4.63
CA HIS A 48 8.78 -6.42 5.50
C HIS A 48 9.15 -7.86 5.85
N PHE A 49 9.69 -8.61 4.90
CA PHE A 49 10.18 -9.96 5.17
C PHE A 49 11.40 -9.94 6.10
N ARG A 50 12.37 -9.04 5.90
CA ARG A 50 13.54 -8.88 6.78
C ARG A 50 13.13 -8.60 8.23
N LEU A 51 12.16 -7.70 8.45
CA LEU A 51 11.63 -7.39 9.79
C LEU A 51 10.99 -8.62 10.47
N ALA A 52 10.33 -9.47 9.68
CA ALA A 52 9.68 -10.68 10.19
C ALA A 52 10.66 -11.85 10.36
N ASN A 53 11.73 -11.91 9.56
CA ASN A 53 12.66 -13.04 9.52
C ASN A 53 13.71 -12.96 10.62
N GLN A 54 13.27 -12.91 11.87
CA GLN A 54 14.10 -12.81 13.07
C GLN A 54 14.16 -14.15 13.81
N VAL A 55 15.20 -14.33 14.62
CA VAL A 55 15.42 -15.55 15.41
C VAL A 55 14.40 -15.75 16.53
N SER A 56 13.68 -14.71 16.93
CA SER A 56 12.61 -14.79 17.93
C SER A 56 11.47 -13.82 17.64
N LEU A 57 10.27 -14.14 18.13
CA LEU A 57 9.09 -13.28 18.05
C LEU A 57 9.33 -11.91 18.71
N ALA A 58 10.06 -11.89 19.83
CA ALA A 58 10.37 -10.64 20.53
C ALA A 58 11.24 -9.72 19.68
N LEU A 59 12.22 -10.27 18.96
CA LEU A 59 13.04 -9.51 18.00
C LEU A 59 12.22 -9.06 16.80
N ALA A 60 11.40 -9.92 16.20
CA ALA A 60 10.51 -9.52 15.10
C ALA A 60 9.56 -8.37 15.50
N TYR A 61 9.02 -8.42 16.71
CA TYR A 61 8.22 -7.32 17.24
C TYR A 61 9.06 -6.04 17.43
N ARG A 62 10.25 -6.15 18.02
CA ARG A 62 11.16 -5.00 18.19
C ARG A 62 11.52 -4.37 16.85
N GLU A 63 11.90 -5.18 15.87
CA GLU A 63 12.25 -4.73 14.53
C GLU A 63 11.03 -4.10 13.81
N SER A 64 9.82 -4.60 14.03
CA SER A 64 8.61 -3.97 13.46
C SER A 64 8.41 -2.51 13.91
N LEU A 65 8.95 -2.13 15.07
CA LEU A 65 8.87 -0.77 15.58
C LEU A 65 9.87 0.21 14.91
N THR A 66 10.77 -0.28 14.06
CA THR A 66 11.65 0.58 13.24
C THR A 66 10.96 1.03 11.94
N ALA A 67 9.90 0.33 11.51
CA ALA A 67 9.12 0.68 10.34
C ALA A 67 7.99 1.65 10.69
N ALA A 68 7.55 2.46 9.73
CA ALA A 68 6.44 3.41 9.91
C ALA A 68 5.04 2.75 9.92
N HIS A 69 4.94 1.49 10.34
CA HIS A 69 3.71 0.69 10.31
C HIS A 69 3.50 -0.11 11.59
N PRO A 70 2.24 -0.37 12.00
CA PRO A 70 1.93 -1.24 13.12
C PRO A 70 2.39 -2.70 12.87
N PRO A 71 2.55 -3.51 13.93
CA PRO A 71 3.29 -4.78 13.87
C PRO A 71 2.53 -5.96 13.25
N LEU A 72 1.24 -5.88 12.96
CA LEU A 72 0.44 -7.07 12.63
C LEU A 72 0.98 -7.86 11.44
N LEU A 73 1.33 -7.18 10.33
CA LEU A 73 1.88 -7.87 9.16
C LEU A 73 3.18 -8.60 9.49
N THR A 74 4.09 -7.95 10.22
CA THR A 74 5.37 -8.54 10.65
C THR A 74 5.14 -9.79 11.51
N LEU A 75 4.19 -9.73 12.46
CA LEU A 75 3.86 -10.87 13.32
C LEU A 75 3.20 -12.00 12.53
N VAL A 76 2.31 -11.69 11.58
CA VAL A 76 1.72 -12.69 10.68
C VAL A 76 2.81 -13.36 9.86
N LEU A 77 3.71 -12.60 9.24
CA LEU A 77 4.80 -13.13 8.43
C LEU A 77 5.81 -13.94 9.26
N TYR A 78 6.05 -13.57 10.53
CA TYR A 78 6.93 -14.32 11.42
C TYR A 78 6.51 -15.79 11.54
N PHE A 79 5.22 -16.06 11.75
CA PHE A 79 4.70 -17.42 11.79
C PHE A 79 4.49 -18.03 10.40
N TRP A 80 4.09 -17.20 9.43
CA TRP A 80 3.76 -17.68 8.08
C TRP A 80 4.97 -18.20 7.32
N ARG A 81 6.16 -17.62 7.53
CA ARG A 81 7.41 -18.05 6.89
C ARG A 81 7.79 -19.50 7.18
N ASP A 82 7.36 -20.04 8.33
CA ASP A 82 7.63 -21.43 8.70
C ASP A 82 6.94 -22.44 7.75
N LEU A 83 5.92 -21.98 7.01
CA LEU A 83 5.24 -22.79 5.98
C LEU A 83 5.91 -22.69 4.60
N GLY A 84 6.71 -21.65 4.37
CA GLY A 84 7.44 -21.43 3.13
C GLY A 84 7.84 -19.97 2.94
N THR A 85 8.88 -19.76 2.12
CA THR A 85 9.53 -18.46 1.94
C THR A 85 9.65 -18.04 0.47
N SER A 86 9.00 -18.76 -0.46
CA SER A 86 8.89 -18.30 -1.84
C SER A 86 8.09 -17.00 -1.91
N GLU A 87 8.31 -16.16 -2.92
CA GLU A 87 7.68 -14.85 -3.07
C GLU A 87 6.15 -14.96 -3.04
N LEU A 88 5.61 -15.93 -3.79
CA LEU A 88 4.17 -16.17 -3.82
C LEU A 88 3.65 -16.53 -2.43
N TRP A 89 4.38 -17.40 -1.71
CA TRP A 89 3.97 -17.83 -0.37
C TRP A 89 3.98 -16.67 0.63
N LEU A 90 5.02 -15.85 0.61
CA LEU A 90 5.11 -14.66 1.46
C LEU A 90 4.03 -13.62 1.17
N ARG A 91 3.52 -13.55 -0.07
CA ARG A 91 2.41 -12.66 -0.48
C ARG A 91 1.03 -13.19 -0.09
N MET A 92 0.90 -14.49 0.19
CA MET A 92 -0.41 -15.11 0.47
C MET A 92 -1.23 -14.45 1.57
N PRO A 93 -0.68 -13.99 2.71
CA PRO A 93 -1.46 -13.25 3.70
C PRO A 93 -2.15 -12.02 3.12
N SER A 94 -1.47 -11.24 2.28
CA SER A 94 -2.04 -10.07 1.60
C SER A 94 -3.08 -10.47 0.54
N VAL A 95 -2.82 -11.52 -0.24
CA VAL A 95 -3.74 -12.03 -1.27
C VAL A 95 -5.05 -12.53 -0.64
N LEU A 96 -4.95 -13.32 0.43
CA LEU A 96 -6.11 -13.82 1.18
C LEU A 96 -6.90 -12.69 1.83
N ALA A 97 -6.22 -11.72 2.43
CA ALA A 97 -6.86 -10.53 2.99
C ALA A 97 -7.56 -9.70 1.89
N GLY A 98 -6.97 -9.59 0.69
CA GLY A 98 -7.59 -8.94 -0.46
C GLY A 98 -8.88 -9.63 -0.92
N ALA A 99 -8.93 -10.97 -0.90
CA ALA A 99 -10.16 -11.72 -1.18
C ALA A 99 -11.20 -11.55 -0.06
N ALA A 100 -10.77 -11.59 1.19
CA ALA A 100 -11.64 -11.34 2.35
C ALA A 100 -12.22 -9.91 2.31
N PHE A 101 -11.43 -8.91 1.89
CA PHE A 101 -11.92 -7.55 1.65
C PHE A 101 -13.03 -7.52 0.62
N CYS A 102 -12.85 -8.16 -0.54
CA CYS A 102 -13.87 -8.22 -1.59
C CYS A 102 -15.19 -8.80 -1.06
N TRP A 103 -15.13 -9.91 -0.34
CA TRP A 103 -16.30 -10.57 0.24
C TRP A 103 -16.97 -9.71 1.33
N MET A 104 -16.21 -9.19 2.29
CA MET A 104 -16.77 -8.39 3.39
C MET A 104 -17.34 -7.06 2.90
N PHE A 105 -16.70 -6.44 1.89
CA PHE A 105 -17.23 -5.24 1.24
C PHE A 105 -18.56 -5.51 0.54
N TYR A 106 -18.66 -6.62 -0.20
CA TYR A 106 -19.91 -7.05 -0.82
C TYR A 106 -21.01 -7.25 0.24
N LYS A 107 -20.72 -7.99 1.31
CA LYS A 107 -21.69 -8.26 2.38
C LYS A 107 -22.17 -6.98 3.03
N TRP A 108 -21.24 -6.10 3.38
CA TRP A 108 -21.58 -4.81 3.96
C TRP A 108 -22.46 -3.96 3.03
N LEU A 109 -22.01 -3.71 1.79
CA LEU A 109 -22.72 -2.81 0.89
C LEU A 109 -24.04 -3.39 0.41
N SER A 110 -24.15 -4.72 0.28
CA SER A 110 -25.42 -5.38 -0.05
C SER A 110 -26.47 -5.21 1.04
N GLU A 111 -26.08 -5.30 2.30
CA GLU A 111 -27.00 -5.08 3.42
C GLU A 111 -27.34 -3.60 3.60
N ALA A 112 -26.38 -2.70 3.44
CA ALA A 112 -26.59 -1.27 3.62
C ALA A 112 -27.37 -0.63 2.45
N ALA A 113 -27.15 -1.08 1.20
CA ALA A 113 -27.61 -0.38 0.00
C ALA A 113 -28.27 -1.27 -1.07
N GLY A 114 -28.44 -2.56 -0.76
CA GLY A 114 -29.08 -3.56 -1.65
C GLY A 114 -28.08 -4.35 -2.50
N SER A 115 -28.50 -5.56 -2.91
CA SER A 115 -27.66 -6.56 -3.58
C SER A 115 -26.98 -6.05 -4.85
N LEU A 116 -27.66 -5.23 -5.65
CA LEU A 116 -27.09 -4.68 -6.87
C LEU A 116 -25.94 -3.70 -6.58
N ALA A 117 -26.09 -2.82 -5.58
CA ALA A 117 -25.04 -1.91 -5.16
C ALA A 117 -23.81 -2.68 -4.64
N GLY A 118 -24.05 -3.70 -3.81
CA GLY A 118 -23.01 -4.59 -3.29
C GLY A 118 -22.28 -5.31 -4.41
N PHE A 119 -23.00 -5.82 -5.41
CA PHE A 119 -22.41 -6.57 -6.53
C PHE A 119 -21.59 -5.68 -7.48
N ILE A 120 -22.08 -4.47 -7.82
CA ILE A 120 -21.32 -3.47 -8.58
C ILE A 120 -20.04 -3.10 -7.83
N GLY A 121 -20.17 -2.82 -6.53
CA GLY A 121 -19.02 -2.50 -5.68
C GLY A 121 -18.00 -3.64 -5.61
N LEU A 122 -18.49 -4.88 -5.50
CA LEU A 122 -17.64 -6.08 -5.54
C LEU A 122 -16.84 -6.17 -6.85
N LEU A 123 -17.49 -5.99 -8.00
CA LEU A 123 -16.81 -6.00 -9.31
C LEU A 123 -15.67 -4.97 -9.35
N LEU A 124 -15.96 -3.74 -8.88
CA LEU A 124 -14.95 -2.68 -8.85
C LEU A 124 -13.78 -3.06 -7.93
N VAL A 125 -14.02 -3.44 -6.66
CA VAL A 125 -12.91 -3.77 -5.74
C VAL A 125 -12.19 -5.08 -6.11
N ALA A 126 -12.86 -5.99 -6.84
CA ALA A 126 -12.24 -7.24 -7.29
C ALA A 126 -11.27 -7.04 -8.46
N PHE A 127 -11.58 -6.12 -9.39
CA PHE A 127 -10.88 -6.03 -10.68
C PHE A 127 -10.22 -4.69 -10.99
N LEU A 128 -10.35 -3.67 -10.15
CA LEU A 128 -9.57 -2.43 -10.33
C LEU A 128 -8.06 -2.71 -10.17
N PRO A 129 -7.22 -2.41 -11.18
CA PRO A 129 -5.81 -2.78 -11.16
C PRO A 129 -5.04 -2.28 -9.94
N PRO A 130 -5.18 -1.03 -9.45
CA PRO A 130 -4.47 -0.57 -8.27
C PRO A 130 -4.83 -1.35 -7.00
N ILE A 131 -6.08 -1.83 -6.88
CA ILE A 131 -6.54 -2.61 -5.71
C ILE A 131 -6.02 -4.05 -5.78
N ILE A 132 -5.91 -4.61 -6.99
CA ILE A 132 -5.25 -5.90 -7.19
C ILE A 132 -3.78 -5.79 -6.78
N LEU A 133 -3.08 -4.74 -7.23
CA LEU A 133 -1.65 -4.53 -6.98
C LEU A 133 -1.34 -4.43 -5.48
N ILE A 134 -2.06 -3.59 -4.73
CA ILE A 134 -1.82 -3.45 -3.27
C ILE A 134 -2.13 -4.73 -2.48
N ALA A 135 -2.89 -5.66 -3.05
CA ALA A 135 -3.19 -6.95 -2.46
C ALA A 135 -2.25 -8.07 -2.93
N ALA A 136 -1.46 -7.83 -3.98
CA ALA A 136 -0.53 -8.79 -4.55
C ALA A 136 0.93 -8.61 -4.06
N GLU A 137 1.16 -7.69 -3.15
CA GLU A 137 2.45 -7.40 -2.53
C GLU A 137 2.44 -7.77 -1.04
N ILE A 138 3.61 -7.98 -0.44
CA ILE A 138 3.75 -8.13 1.02
C ILE A 138 3.52 -6.75 1.66
N ARG A 139 2.24 -6.41 1.85
CA ARG A 139 1.84 -5.10 2.35
C ARG A 139 0.62 -5.20 3.28
N GLN A 140 0.56 -4.33 4.24
CA GLN A 140 -0.49 -4.27 5.26
C GLN A 140 -1.83 -3.73 4.77
N TYR A 141 -1.89 -3.12 3.58
CA TYR A 141 -3.11 -2.44 3.08
C TYR A 141 -4.28 -3.39 2.89
N SER A 142 -4.05 -4.62 2.43
CA SER A 142 -5.11 -5.61 2.26
C SER A 142 -5.71 -6.05 3.59
N LEU A 143 -4.86 -6.24 4.62
CA LEU A 143 -5.31 -6.53 5.99
C LEU A 143 -6.15 -5.37 6.52
N LEU A 144 -5.67 -4.13 6.38
CA LEU A 144 -6.43 -2.94 6.74
C LEU A 144 -7.81 -2.94 6.11
N LEU A 145 -7.90 -3.10 4.78
CA LEU A 145 -9.17 -3.05 4.04
C LEU A 145 -10.12 -4.17 4.45
N ALA A 146 -9.62 -5.40 4.61
CA ALA A 146 -10.42 -6.53 5.05
C ALA A 146 -11.02 -6.29 6.43
N PHE A 147 -10.22 -5.83 7.38
CA PHE A 147 -10.68 -5.57 8.74
C PHE A 147 -11.60 -4.35 8.83
N LEU A 148 -11.37 -3.29 8.05
CA LEU A 148 -12.28 -2.14 8.00
C LEU A 148 -13.63 -2.51 7.37
N ALA A 149 -13.65 -3.30 6.30
CA ALA A 149 -14.90 -3.78 5.69
C ALA A 149 -15.67 -4.71 6.65
N ALA A 150 -14.95 -5.59 7.38
CA ALA A 150 -15.52 -6.42 8.42
C ALA A 150 -16.09 -5.58 9.58
N ALA A 151 -15.35 -4.54 10.01
CA ALA A 151 -15.81 -3.62 11.05
C ALA A 151 -17.12 -2.93 10.63
N LEU A 152 -17.20 -2.41 9.41
CA LEU A 152 -18.43 -1.82 8.87
C LEU A 152 -19.60 -2.80 8.86
N TYR A 153 -19.37 -3.99 8.33
CA TYR A 153 -20.39 -5.05 8.29
C TYR A 153 -20.92 -5.37 9.69
N PHE A 154 -20.01 -5.61 10.64
CA PHE A 154 -20.43 -5.95 12.01
C PHE A 154 -21.05 -4.77 12.75
N LEU A 155 -20.63 -3.52 12.48
CA LEU A 155 -21.26 -2.33 13.06
C LEU A 155 -22.73 -2.22 12.61
N ASP A 156 -22.99 -2.31 11.30
CA ASP A 156 -24.34 -2.20 10.76
C ASP A 156 -25.25 -3.36 11.24
N ARG A 157 -24.71 -4.58 11.29
CA ARG A 157 -25.40 -5.74 11.86
C ARG A 157 -25.66 -5.61 13.37
N ALA A 158 -24.74 -5.00 14.13
CA ALA A 158 -24.92 -4.76 15.56
C ALA A 158 -26.11 -3.85 15.83
N PHE A 159 -26.28 -2.79 15.04
CA PHE A 159 -27.44 -1.91 15.13
C PHE A 159 -28.71 -2.58 14.64
N ALA A 160 -28.71 -3.27 13.50
CA ALA A 160 -29.86 -3.92 12.92
C ALA A 160 -30.45 -5.03 13.85
N GLU A 161 -29.57 -5.80 14.49
CA GLU A 161 -29.96 -6.92 15.36
C GLU A 161 -29.96 -6.56 16.86
N ASN A 162 -29.62 -5.34 17.25
CA ASN A 162 -29.40 -4.94 18.64
C ASN A 162 -28.45 -5.90 19.38
N SER A 163 -27.38 -6.34 18.74
CA SER A 163 -26.49 -7.41 19.17
C SER A 163 -25.18 -6.89 19.74
N SER A 164 -24.97 -7.06 21.05
CA SER A 164 -23.69 -6.75 21.69
C SER A 164 -22.53 -7.65 21.19
N GLY A 165 -22.83 -8.90 20.78
CA GLY A 165 -21.84 -9.80 20.19
C GLY A 165 -21.32 -9.30 18.83
N LYS A 166 -22.22 -8.76 17.98
CA LYS A 166 -21.80 -8.11 16.71
C LYS A 166 -21.02 -6.82 16.97
N MET A 167 -21.37 -6.07 18.03
CA MET A 167 -20.62 -4.88 18.43
C MET A 167 -19.21 -5.25 18.94
N ALA A 168 -19.05 -6.36 19.64
CA ALA A 168 -17.72 -6.87 20.01
C ALA A 168 -16.92 -7.30 18.76
N ALA A 169 -17.55 -7.96 17.78
CA ALA A 169 -16.92 -8.32 16.51
C ALA A 169 -16.48 -7.07 15.71
N PHE A 170 -17.30 -6.00 15.72
CA PHE A 170 -16.91 -4.68 15.19
C PHE A 170 -15.65 -4.16 15.86
N SER A 171 -15.63 -4.11 17.20
CA SER A 171 -14.48 -3.59 17.95
C SER A 171 -13.21 -4.40 17.68
N LEU A 172 -13.32 -5.74 17.69
CA LEU A 172 -12.20 -6.62 17.38
C LEU A 172 -11.66 -6.41 15.96
N SER A 173 -12.55 -6.32 14.97
CA SER A 173 -12.16 -6.03 13.58
C SER A 173 -11.45 -4.67 13.47
N LEU A 174 -11.97 -3.65 14.18
CA LEU A 174 -11.36 -2.32 14.20
C LEU A 174 -9.96 -2.34 14.84
N TYR A 175 -9.76 -3.12 15.90
CA TYR A 175 -8.45 -3.28 16.53
C TYR A 175 -7.44 -3.96 15.59
N PHE A 176 -7.83 -4.99 14.87
CA PHE A 176 -6.98 -5.60 13.86
C PHE A 176 -6.66 -4.64 12.69
N ALA A 177 -7.60 -3.77 12.31
CA ALA A 177 -7.31 -2.70 11.35
C ALA A 177 -6.26 -1.71 11.89
N MET A 178 -6.39 -1.28 13.15
CA MET A 178 -5.41 -0.40 13.82
C MET A 178 -4.04 -1.06 13.97
N LEU A 179 -4.00 -2.36 14.23
CA LEU A 179 -2.77 -3.15 14.28
C LEU A 179 -2.14 -3.37 12.89
N SER A 180 -2.92 -3.16 11.82
CA SER A 180 -2.44 -3.28 10.43
C SER A 180 -1.83 -1.99 9.89
N HIS A 181 -2.50 -0.83 10.10
CA HIS A 181 -2.05 0.44 9.51
C HIS A 181 -2.57 1.66 10.28
N TYR A 182 -1.74 2.69 10.44
CA TYR A 182 -2.12 3.90 11.21
C TYR A 182 -3.28 4.70 10.62
N SER A 183 -3.55 4.62 9.32
CA SER A 183 -4.75 5.24 8.73
C SER A 183 -6.07 4.69 9.30
N ALA A 184 -6.04 3.50 9.91
CA ALA A 184 -7.21 2.96 10.61
C ALA A 184 -7.71 3.88 11.74
N PHE A 185 -6.85 4.68 12.36
CA PHE A 185 -7.26 5.65 13.38
C PHE A 185 -8.14 6.77 12.79
N LEU A 186 -7.85 7.23 11.57
CA LEU A 186 -8.68 8.22 10.87
C LEU A 186 -10.04 7.62 10.51
N PHE A 187 -10.04 6.37 10.02
CA PHE A 187 -11.28 5.67 9.71
C PHE A 187 -12.09 5.33 10.97
N ALA A 188 -11.42 4.97 12.06
CA ALA A 188 -12.06 4.74 13.37
C ALA A 188 -12.77 6.00 13.90
N ALA A 189 -12.18 7.17 13.72
CA ALA A 189 -12.84 8.44 14.06
C ALA A 189 -14.13 8.63 13.21
N ALA A 190 -14.08 8.33 11.91
CA ALA A 190 -15.25 8.38 11.05
C ALA A 190 -16.34 7.39 11.50
N LEU A 191 -15.95 6.15 11.83
CA LEU A 191 -16.87 5.12 12.35
C LEU A 191 -17.45 5.51 13.72
N GLY A 192 -16.64 6.13 14.58
CA GLY A 192 -17.10 6.65 15.87
C GLY A 192 -18.19 7.70 15.70
N ILE A 193 -18.01 8.67 14.81
CA ILE A 193 -19.01 9.70 14.49
C ILE A 193 -20.26 9.07 13.86
N TYR A 194 -20.07 8.15 12.92
CA TYR A 194 -21.17 7.43 12.28
C TYR A 194 -22.01 6.65 13.32
N ALA A 195 -21.36 5.92 14.22
CA ALA A 195 -22.04 5.20 15.28
C ALA A 195 -22.79 6.14 16.23
N LEU A 196 -22.19 7.29 16.60
CA LEU A 196 -22.87 8.32 17.42
C LEU A 196 -24.12 8.85 16.72
N LEU A 197 -24.04 9.18 15.42
CA LEU A 197 -25.21 9.63 14.65
C LEU A 197 -26.32 8.58 14.69
N ARG A 198 -25.97 7.28 14.56
CA ARG A 198 -26.94 6.18 14.66
C ARG A 198 -27.52 6.04 16.07
N ILE A 199 -26.69 6.15 17.12
CA ILE A 199 -27.16 6.10 18.51
C ILE A 199 -28.18 7.21 18.77
N PHE A 200 -27.93 8.43 18.30
CA PHE A 200 -28.87 9.54 18.50
C PHE A 200 -30.14 9.43 17.67
N THR A 201 -30.07 8.88 16.45
CA THR A 201 -31.22 8.78 15.55
C THR A 201 -32.06 7.51 15.77
N GLU A 202 -31.42 6.36 16.03
CA GLU A 202 -32.05 5.06 16.13
C GLU A 202 -32.40 4.66 17.59
N ARG A 203 -31.75 5.30 18.57
CA ARG A 203 -31.96 5.07 20.02
C ARG A 203 -31.90 3.59 20.42
N PRO A 204 -30.81 2.88 20.12
CA PRO A 204 -30.66 1.47 20.42
C PRO A 204 -30.68 1.21 21.95
N PRO A 205 -30.86 -0.05 22.39
CA PRO A 205 -30.86 -0.37 23.79
C PRO A 205 -29.52 -0.05 24.47
N ALA A 206 -29.59 0.35 25.75
CA ALA A 206 -28.41 0.80 26.53
C ALA A 206 -27.25 -0.22 26.53
N ARG A 207 -27.55 -1.52 26.50
CA ARG A 207 -26.55 -2.59 26.41
C ARG A 207 -25.67 -2.50 25.13
N LEU A 208 -26.28 -2.08 24.02
CA LEU A 208 -25.54 -1.92 22.74
C LEU A 208 -24.65 -0.69 22.81
N VAL A 209 -25.17 0.42 23.38
CA VAL A 209 -24.39 1.65 23.60
C VAL A 209 -23.20 1.39 24.53
N ALA A 210 -23.44 0.64 25.64
CA ALA A 210 -22.37 0.26 26.55
C ALA A 210 -21.30 -0.61 25.88
N ALA A 211 -21.71 -1.61 25.07
CA ALA A 211 -20.78 -2.43 24.32
C ALA A 211 -19.94 -1.61 23.33
N TRP A 212 -20.58 -0.63 22.64
CA TRP A 212 -19.86 0.31 21.77
C TRP A 212 -18.88 1.17 22.56
N ALA A 213 -19.29 1.75 23.69
CA ALA A 213 -18.43 2.60 24.51
C ALA A 213 -17.18 1.83 25.02
N VAL A 214 -17.37 0.60 25.49
CA VAL A 214 -16.26 -0.28 25.91
C VAL A 214 -15.30 -0.53 24.73
N GLY A 215 -15.85 -0.79 23.53
CA GLY A 215 -15.04 -0.94 22.31
C GLY A 215 -14.23 0.33 21.98
N GLN A 216 -14.84 1.52 22.13
CA GLN A 216 -14.12 2.79 21.90
C GLN A 216 -13.00 3.02 22.93
N LEU A 217 -13.23 2.68 24.19
CA LEU A 217 -12.20 2.76 25.24
C LEU A 217 -11.01 1.84 24.93
N GLY A 218 -11.27 0.61 24.44
CA GLY A 218 -10.23 -0.29 23.99
C GLY A 218 -9.44 0.26 22.78
N GLY A 219 -10.12 0.85 21.80
CA GLY A 219 -9.50 1.52 20.67
C GLY A 219 -8.63 2.72 21.09
N LEU A 220 -9.12 3.52 22.04
CA LEU A 220 -8.35 4.64 22.61
C LEU A 220 -7.11 4.14 23.37
N ALA A 221 -7.24 3.08 24.16
CA ALA A 221 -6.11 2.47 24.86
C ALA A 221 -5.04 1.98 23.87
N LEU A 222 -5.45 1.35 22.76
CA LEU A 222 -4.55 0.92 21.69
C LEU A 222 -3.88 2.13 21.00
N ALA A 223 -4.61 3.22 20.77
CA ALA A 223 -4.05 4.44 20.19
C ALA A 223 -2.99 5.07 21.11
N ILE A 224 -3.27 5.15 22.42
CA ILE A 224 -2.32 5.65 23.41
C ILE A 224 -1.08 4.74 23.48
N PHE A 225 -1.28 3.43 23.44
CA PHE A 225 -0.18 2.45 23.41
C PHE A 225 0.73 2.70 22.21
N PHE A 226 0.20 2.77 20.99
CA PHE A 226 1.01 3.03 19.79
C PHE A 226 1.64 4.41 19.79
N TYR A 227 0.95 5.42 20.28
CA TYR A 227 1.54 6.75 20.39
C TYR A 227 2.80 6.71 21.25
N LYS A 228 2.72 6.12 22.46
CA LYS A 228 3.85 6.07 23.41
C LYS A 228 4.98 5.13 22.97
N THR A 229 4.65 4.00 22.37
CA THR A 229 5.66 2.99 22.03
C THR A 229 6.29 3.19 20.67
N HIS A 230 5.59 3.82 19.73
CA HIS A 230 6.02 3.89 18.35
C HIS A 230 5.90 5.30 17.73
N LEU A 231 4.69 5.88 17.60
CA LEU A 231 4.47 7.11 16.83
C LEU A 231 5.28 8.31 17.34
N ALA A 232 5.38 8.46 18.68
CA ALA A 232 6.17 9.54 19.27
C ALA A 232 7.67 9.44 18.94
N LYS A 233 8.16 8.24 18.61
CA LYS A 233 9.55 8.01 18.24
C LYS A 233 9.80 8.27 16.74
N LEU A 234 8.80 8.06 15.87
CA LEU A 234 8.91 8.31 14.43
C LEU A 234 9.10 9.80 14.08
N GLY A 235 8.66 10.72 14.95
CA GLY A 235 8.77 12.16 14.74
C GLY A 235 10.02 12.81 15.37
N VAL A 236 10.97 12.02 15.92
CA VAL A 236 12.12 12.54 16.69
C VAL A 236 13.43 11.98 16.14
N GLY A 237 14.46 12.82 16.08
CA GLY A 237 15.82 12.39 15.70
C GLY A 237 15.95 12.02 14.23
N GLU A 238 16.71 10.98 13.96
CA GLU A 238 17.05 10.53 12.60
C GLU A 238 15.84 10.09 11.76
N SER A 239 14.81 9.51 12.39
CA SER A 239 13.56 9.17 11.71
C SER A 239 12.86 10.39 11.12
N ARG A 240 12.97 11.55 11.80
CA ARG A 240 12.46 12.82 11.29
C ARG A 240 13.22 13.29 10.06
N THR A 241 14.53 13.13 10.04
CA THR A 241 15.38 13.53 8.90
C THR A 241 15.06 12.70 7.65
N VAL A 242 14.77 11.40 7.78
CA VAL A 242 14.35 10.54 6.67
C VAL A 242 12.94 10.92 6.18
N LEU A 243 12.00 11.20 7.10
CA LEU A 243 10.63 11.63 6.76
C LEU A 243 10.60 13.04 6.17
N GLU A 244 11.43 13.95 6.66
CA GLU A 244 11.56 15.33 6.16
C GLU A 244 12.47 15.44 4.94
N GLY A 245 13.32 14.43 4.69
CA GLY A 245 14.22 14.36 3.56
C GLY A 245 13.55 13.85 2.28
N TRP A 246 14.17 12.88 1.63
CA TRP A 246 13.78 12.36 0.32
C TRP A 246 12.31 11.92 0.22
N MET A 247 11.78 11.19 1.22
CA MET A 247 10.37 10.76 1.20
C MET A 247 9.41 11.95 1.25
N SER A 248 9.75 12.97 2.03
CA SER A 248 8.96 14.19 2.13
C SER A 248 8.98 14.98 0.82
N GLU A 249 10.14 15.17 0.21
CA GLU A 249 10.26 16.00 -0.98
C GLU A 249 9.59 15.39 -2.22
N PHE A 250 9.72 14.08 -2.43
CA PHE A 250 9.26 13.44 -3.66
C PHE A 250 7.92 12.72 -3.54
N TYR A 251 7.55 12.26 -2.35
CA TYR A 251 6.38 11.42 -2.17
C TYR A 251 5.32 12.01 -1.23
N LEU A 252 5.73 12.45 -0.03
CA LEU A 252 4.79 12.91 1.00
C LEU A 252 4.54 14.42 0.96
N ARG A 253 5.48 15.25 0.52
CA ARG A 253 5.35 16.71 0.51
C ARG A 253 4.19 17.19 -0.36
N ARG A 254 3.98 16.56 -1.51
CA ARG A 254 2.83 16.85 -2.37
C ARG A 254 1.49 16.39 -1.80
N SER A 255 1.50 15.60 -0.72
CA SER A 255 0.32 15.07 -0.04
C SER A 255 -0.01 15.80 1.25
N TYR A 256 0.79 16.79 1.63
CA TYR A 256 0.54 17.69 2.75
C TYR A 256 0.29 19.11 2.25
N PHE A 257 -0.61 19.82 2.94
CA PHE A 257 -0.92 21.21 2.65
C PHE A 257 0.26 22.12 2.98
N ASP A 258 0.67 22.95 2.02
CA ASP A 258 1.68 24.00 2.23
C ASP A 258 0.99 25.37 2.30
N PRO A 259 0.86 25.99 3.49
CA PRO A 259 0.17 27.26 3.65
C PRO A 259 0.84 28.42 2.91
N THR A 260 2.09 28.27 2.46
CA THR A 260 2.82 29.29 1.71
C THR A 260 2.54 29.27 0.21
N HIS A 261 2.11 28.13 -0.33
CA HIS A 261 1.91 27.93 -1.77
C HIS A 261 0.51 27.46 -2.13
N ASP A 262 -0.23 26.81 -1.21
CA ASP A 262 -1.49 26.16 -1.50
C ASP A 262 -2.71 26.98 -1.04
N ASN A 263 -3.75 27.01 -1.87
CA ASN A 263 -5.07 27.38 -1.41
C ASN A 263 -5.76 26.15 -0.80
N PRO A 264 -6.27 26.21 0.47
CA PRO A 264 -6.79 25.03 1.16
C PRO A 264 -7.98 24.36 0.45
N LEU A 265 -8.86 25.14 -0.20
CA LEU A 265 -10.01 24.59 -0.93
C LEU A 265 -9.58 23.89 -2.21
N LEU A 266 -8.67 24.49 -2.97
CA LEU A 266 -8.12 23.88 -4.20
C LEU A 266 -7.28 22.65 -3.86
N PHE A 267 -6.50 22.70 -2.77
CA PHE A 267 -5.76 21.55 -2.26
C PHE A 267 -6.70 20.38 -1.95
N LEU A 268 -7.72 20.60 -1.11
CA LEU A 268 -8.69 19.56 -0.76
C LEU A 268 -9.42 19.01 -1.97
N ALA A 269 -9.89 19.87 -2.88
CA ALA A 269 -10.56 19.45 -4.10
C ALA A 269 -9.64 18.61 -4.99
N GLY A 270 -8.46 19.14 -5.34
CA GLY A 270 -7.50 18.46 -6.21
C GLY A 270 -7.05 17.11 -5.64
N HIS A 271 -6.75 17.05 -4.32
CA HIS A 271 -6.33 15.81 -3.67
C HIS A 271 -7.49 14.81 -3.50
N THR A 272 -8.73 15.27 -3.34
CA THR A 272 -9.90 14.36 -3.37
C THR A 272 -10.03 13.70 -4.74
N PHE A 273 -9.93 14.46 -5.85
CA PHE A 273 -9.89 13.87 -7.19
C PHE A 273 -8.65 12.97 -7.38
N GLY A 274 -7.50 13.34 -6.85
CA GLY A 274 -6.30 12.53 -6.82
C GLY A 274 -6.51 11.15 -6.20
N VAL A 275 -7.35 11.02 -5.17
CA VAL A 275 -7.74 9.72 -4.59
C VAL A 275 -8.44 8.84 -5.63
N PHE A 276 -9.41 9.38 -6.37
CA PHE A 276 -10.11 8.64 -7.42
C PHE A 276 -9.20 8.32 -8.61
N GLN A 277 -8.33 9.25 -9.01
CA GLN A 277 -7.30 9.03 -10.03
C GLN A 277 -6.39 7.87 -9.65
N TYR A 278 -5.98 7.78 -8.39
CA TYR A 278 -5.15 6.67 -7.90
C TYR A 278 -5.88 5.32 -7.97
N PHE A 279 -7.12 5.24 -7.48
CA PHE A 279 -7.85 3.97 -7.43
C PHE A 279 -8.35 3.49 -8.80
N PHE A 280 -8.64 4.41 -9.70
CA PHE A 280 -9.09 4.08 -11.05
C PHE A 280 -7.96 4.16 -12.10
N GLY A 281 -6.72 4.37 -11.65
CA GLY A 281 -5.51 4.18 -12.45
C GLY A 281 -5.28 5.20 -13.57
N GLN A 282 -6.11 6.26 -13.68
CA GLN A 282 -5.97 7.28 -14.71
C GLN A 282 -6.63 8.62 -14.33
N LEU A 283 -6.00 9.73 -14.76
CA LEU A 283 -6.49 11.08 -14.48
C LEU A 283 -7.94 11.28 -14.95
N ALA A 284 -8.22 11.14 -16.25
CA ALA A 284 -9.55 11.41 -16.81
C ALA A 284 -10.63 10.45 -16.27
N VAL A 285 -10.34 9.16 -16.17
CA VAL A 285 -11.27 8.17 -15.62
C VAL A 285 -11.52 8.45 -14.14
N GLY A 286 -10.46 8.72 -13.37
CA GLY A 286 -10.57 9.06 -11.95
C GLY A 286 -11.41 10.31 -11.71
N ASP A 287 -11.23 11.37 -12.53
CA ASP A 287 -12.00 12.59 -12.39
C ASP A 287 -13.49 12.37 -12.68
N VAL A 288 -13.83 11.65 -13.76
CA VAL A 288 -15.23 11.31 -14.08
C VAL A 288 -15.85 10.48 -12.95
N ILE A 289 -15.12 9.48 -12.42
CA ILE A 289 -15.61 8.65 -11.32
C ILE A 289 -15.75 9.45 -10.02
N GLY A 290 -14.85 10.39 -9.77
CA GLY A 290 -14.97 11.34 -8.66
C GLY A 290 -16.26 12.17 -8.75
N LEU A 291 -16.59 12.67 -9.94
CA LEU A 291 -17.88 13.35 -10.19
C LEU A 291 -19.07 12.41 -9.96
N VAL A 292 -18.99 11.16 -10.45
CA VAL A 292 -20.04 10.14 -10.23
C VAL A 292 -20.23 9.88 -8.74
N PHE A 293 -19.15 9.82 -7.95
CA PHE A 293 -19.23 9.73 -6.49
C PHE A 293 -20.04 10.88 -5.88
N PHE A 294 -19.72 12.14 -6.23
CA PHE A 294 -20.45 13.30 -5.71
C PHE A 294 -21.92 13.32 -6.14
N VAL A 295 -22.23 12.86 -7.36
CA VAL A 295 -23.63 12.64 -7.79
C VAL A 295 -24.30 11.61 -6.88
N GLY A 296 -23.64 10.49 -6.56
CA GLY A 296 -24.13 9.48 -5.61
C GLY A 296 -24.46 10.09 -4.24
N ILE A 297 -23.54 10.88 -3.69
CA ILE A 297 -23.75 11.60 -2.43
C ILE A 297 -24.95 12.55 -2.49
N ALA A 298 -25.07 13.34 -3.57
CA ALA A 298 -26.19 14.27 -3.74
C ALA A 298 -27.53 13.55 -3.83
N LEU A 299 -27.58 12.38 -4.46
CA LEU A 299 -28.79 11.53 -4.53
C LEU A 299 -29.17 11.00 -3.15
N LEU A 300 -28.19 10.56 -2.34
CA LEU A 300 -28.43 10.12 -0.96
C LEU A 300 -29.01 11.25 -0.09
N PHE A 301 -28.48 12.46 -0.15
CA PHE A 301 -29.02 13.61 0.59
C PHE A 301 -30.47 13.93 0.20
N ARG A 302 -30.86 13.65 -1.05
CA ARG A 302 -32.23 13.79 -1.54
C ARG A 302 -33.14 12.59 -1.19
N GLY A 303 -32.63 11.59 -0.48
CA GLY A 303 -33.37 10.39 -0.11
C GLY A 303 -33.69 9.46 -1.27
N ARG A 304 -32.98 9.59 -2.41
CA ARG A 304 -33.25 8.83 -3.63
C ARG A 304 -32.32 7.64 -3.77
N GLY A 305 -32.88 6.45 -3.96
CA GLY A 305 -32.13 5.24 -4.30
C GLY A 305 -31.42 4.54 -3.15
N PHE A 306 -31.91 4.75 -1.94
CA PHE A 306 -31.44 4.04 -0.76
C PHE A 306 -32.63 3.28 -0.15
N PRO A 307 -32.42 2.07 0.40
CA PRO A 307 -33.46 1.31 1.06
C PRO A 307 -34.14 2.11 2.18
N ALA A 308 -35.44 1.88 2.38
CA ALA A 308 -36.12 2.45 3.52
C ALA A 308 -35.67 1.76 4.82
N GLY A 309 -35.39 2.54 5.85
CA GLY A 309 -34.96 2.04 7.14
C GLY A 309 -33.66 2.66 7.64
N PRO A 310 -33.19 2.24 8.83
CA PRO A 310 -31.89 2.66 9.35
C PRO A 310 -30.72 1.87 8.70
N PRO A 311 -29.57 2.54 8.43
CA PRO A 311 -29.37 3.98 8.61
C PRO A 311 -30.15 4.80 7.58
N SER A 312 -30.51 6.05 7.91
CA SER A 312 -31.13 6.93 6.92
C SER A 312 -30.12 7.22 5.78
N SER A 313 -30.66 7.49 4.56
CA SER A 313 -29.81 7.83 3.42
C SER A 313 -28.90 9.04 3.70
N ARG A 314 -29.35 10.02 4.47
CA ARG A 314 -28.55 11.17 4.90
C ARG A 314 -27.42 10.77 5.83
N THR A 315 -27.70 9.92 6.83
CA THR A 315 -26.69 9.41 7.76
C THR A 315 -25.61 8.62 7.00
N PHE A 316 -26.02 7.83 6.00
CA PHE A 316 -25.12 7.09 5.16
C PHE A 316 -24.28 8.02 4.24
N ALA A 317 -24.90 9.08 3.66
CA ALA A 317 -24.17 10.09 2.88
C ALA A 317 -23.09 10.80 3.72
N ILE A 318 -23.45 11.19 4.96
CA ILE A 318 -22.49 11.80 5.90
C ILE A 318 -21.33 10.83 6.15
N PHE A 319 -21.62 9.54 6.43
CA PHE A 319 -20.59 8.54 6.65
C PHE A 319 -19.65 8.43 5.44
N LEU A 320 -20.15 8.39 4.21
CA LEU A 320 -19.30 8.29 3.02
C LEU A 320 -18.37 9.49 2.82
N LEU A 321 -18.73 10.68 3.31
CA LEU A 321 -17.91 11.89 3.25
C LEU A 321 -16.92 12.00 4.42
N LEU A 322 -17.26 11.48 5.61
CA LEU A 322 -16.46 11.64 6.82
C LEU A 322 -15.00 11.20 6.68
N PRO A 323 -14.67 10.02 6.11
CA PRO A 323 -13.28 9.60 5.95
C PRO A 323 -12.46 10.55 5.07
N PHE A 324 -13.06 11.11 4.01
CA PHE A 324 -12.41 12.12 3.16
C PHE A 324 -12.17 13.43 3.92
N ALA A 325 -13.18 13.91 4.65
CA ALA A 325 -13.07 15.13 5.44
C ALA A 325 -12.03 15.01 6.56
N ILE A 326 -11.99 13.87 7.26
CA ILE A 326 -11.02 13.61 8.33
C ILE A 326 -9.60 13.50 7.75
N ALA A 327 -9.42 12.77 6.64
CA ALA A 327 -8.12 12.62 6.00
C ALA A 327 -7.61 13.97 5.45
N GLY A 328 -8.49 14.76 4.80
CA GLY A 328 -8.16 16.10 4.32
C GLY A 328 -7.79 17.04 5.47
N GLY A 329 -8.59 17.03 6.55
CA GLY A 329 -8.29 17.81 7.76
C GLY A 329 -6.96 17.41 8.42
N ALA A 330 -6.66 16.12 8.47
CA ALA A 330 -5.37 15.61 8.97
C ALA A 330 -4.19 16.09 8.12
N SER A 331 -4.37 16.20 6.81
CA SER A 331 -3.34 16.72 5.90
C SER A 331 -3.15 18.22 6.03
N LEU A 332 -4.23 18.99 6.20
CA LEU A 332 -4.14 20.42 6.51
C LEU A 332 -3.39 20.67 7.83
N ALA A 333 -3.52 19.76 8.79
CA ALA A 333 -2.82 19.79 10.08
C ALA A 333 -1.43 19.12 10.06
N HIS A 334 -0.90 18.71 8.90
CA HIS A 334 0.37 17.98 8.74
C HIS A 334 0.49 16.68 9.56
N VAL A 335 -0.65 16.03 9.87
CA VAL A 335 -0.69 14.78 10.65
C VAL A 335 -0.63 13.55 9.76
N TYR A 336 -1.28 13.60 8.58
CA TYR A 336 -1.38 12.46 7.68
C TYR A 336 -1.46 12.88 6.22
N PRO A 337 -0.79 12.17 5.27
CA PRO A 337 -0.81 12.52 3.85
C PRO A 337 -2.20 12.29 3.24
N TYR A 338 -2.64 13.20 2.38
CA TYR A 338 -3.90 13.12 1.65
C TYR A 338 -3.69 13.30 0.15
N GLY A 339 -4.27 12.41 -0.68
CA GLY A 339 -4.19 12.50 -2.14
C GLY A 339 -4.03 11.14 -2.81
N GLY A 340 -3.55 11.13 -4.04
CA GLY A 340 -3.44 9.96 -4.90
C GLY A 340 -2.33 8.99 -4.55
N THR A 341 -2.29 8.50 -3.32
CA THR A 341 -1.26 7.56 -2.84
C THR A 341 -1.89 6.35 -2.14
N ARG A 342 -1.11 5.27 -2.00
CA ARG A 342 -1.54 4.06 -1.26
C ARG A 342 -1.84 4.30 0.22
N HIS A 343 -1.34 5.38 0.82
CA HIS A 343 -1.60 5.72 2.22
C HIS A 343 -3.08 5.94 2.52
N VAL A 344 -3.83 6.44 1.54
CA VAL A 344 -5.28 6.66 1.66
C VAL A 344 -6.10 5.47 1.14
N ALA A 345 -5.54 4.26 1.09
CA ALA A 345 -6.24 3.07 0.60
C ALA A 345 -7.59 2.83 1.28
N PHE A 346 -7.75 3.20 2.56
CA PHE A 346 -9.00 3.08 3.29
C PHE A 346 -10.17 3.90 2.67
N LEU A 347 -9.89 4.94 1.89
CA LEU A 347 -10.89 5.76 1.22
C LEU A 347 -11.56 5.04 0.02
N ILE A 348 -11.00 3.89 -0.43
CA ILE A 348 -11.64 3.07 -1.45
C ILE A 348 -13.01 2.56 -0.98
N ILE A 349 -13.16 2.29 0.32
CA ILE A 349 -14.41 1.78 0.89
C ILE A 349 -15.56 2.78 0.67
N PRO A 350 -15.51 4.02 1.20
CA PRO A 350 -16.57 4.99 0.96
C PRO A 350 -16.63 5.45 -0.50
N GLY A 351 -15.48 5.54 -1.19
CA GLY A 351 -15.41 5.96 -2.59
C GLY A 351 -16.17 5.02 -3.52
N VAL A 352 -15.85 3.72 -3.47
CA VAL A 352 -16.55 2.72 -4.31
C VAL A 352 -18.01 2.56 -3.90
N ALA A 353 -18.34 2.64 -2.61
CA ALA A 353 -19.73 2.59 -2.18
C ALA A 353 -20.59 3.71 -2.79
N GLY A 354 -20.11 4.96 -2.75
CA GLY A 354 -20.81 6.09 -3.36
C GLY A 354 -20.94 5.98 -4.88
N VAL A 355 -19.86 5.53 -5.55
CA VAL A 355 -19.87 5.25 -7.00
C VAL A 355 -20.88 4.16 -7.34
N SER A 356 -20.90 3.06 -6.59
CA SER A 356 -21.84 1.95 -6.82
C SER A 356 -23.30 2.38 -6.72
N LEU A 357 -23.62 3.21 -5.73
CA LEU A 357 -24.95 3.78 -5.58
C LEU A 357 -25.37 4.68 -6.77
N ALA A 358 -24.45 5.50 -7.25
CA ALA A 358 -24.70 6.31 -8.44
C ALA A 358 -24.92 5.42 -9.68
N MET A 359 -24.10 4.37 -9.85
CA MET A 359 -24.24 3.41 -10.96
C MET A 359 -25.57 2.68 -10.94
N VAL A 360 -26.06 2.24 -9.77
CA VAL A 360 -27.40 1.63 -9.62
C VAL A 360 -28.49 2.58 -10.13
N ARG A 361 -28.34 3.87 -9.88
CA ARG A 361 -29.28 4.89 -10.36
C ARG A 361 -29.19 5.12 -11.86
N LEU A 362 -27.98 5.23 -12.40
CA LEU A 362 -27.75 5.33 -13.85
C LEU A 362 -28.28 4.10 -14.60
N ALA A 363 -28.17 2.93 -13.97
CA ALA A 363 -28.73 1.68 -14.50
C ALA A 363 -30.26 1.59 -14.37
N ALA A 364 -30.93 2.56 -13.73
CA ALA A 364 -32.35 2.53 -13.40
C ALA A 364 -32.78 1.25 -12.64
N GLY A 365 -31.91 0.73 -11.77
CA GLY A 365 -32.11 -0.50 -11.03
C GLY A 365 -31.99 -1.80 -11.84
N LYS A 366 -31.66 -1.72 -13.14
CA LYS A 366 -31.49 -2.90 -14.00
C LYS A 366 -30.10 -3.48 -13.82
N TRP A 367 -30.03 -4.74 -13.41
CA TRP A 367 -28.76 -5.39 -13.09
C TRP A 367 -27.82 -5.51 -14.31
N GLU A 368 -28.35 -5.77 -15.52
CA GLU A 368 -27.54 -5.88 -16.75
C GLU A 368 -26.84 -4.56 -17.09
N ARG A 369 -27.55 -3.43 -16.89
CA ARG A 369 -26.96 -2.11 -17.11
C ARG A 369 -25.93 -1.76 -16.06
N GLY A 370 -26.20 -2.14 -14.79
CA GLY A 370 -25.25 -1.97 -13.71
C GLY A 370 -23.97 -2.75 -13.92
N LEU A 371 -24.11 -4.01 -14.35
CA LEU A 371 -22.99 -4.87 -14.73
C LEU A 371 -22.20 -4.26 -15.90
N ALA A 372 -22.89 -3.84 -16.97
CA ALA A 372 -22.26 -3.24 -18.14
C ALA A 372 -21.46 -1.96 -17.78
N LEU A 373 -22.02 -1.11 -16.91
CA LEU A 373 -21.32 0.10 -16.42
C LEU A 373 -20.06 -0.27 -15.60
N ALA A 374 -20.16 -1.24 -14.69
CA ALA A 374 -19.01 -1.66 -13.90
C ALA A 374 -17.91 -2.26 -14.79
N VAL A 375 -18.27 -3.15 -15.71
CA VAL A 375 -17.33 -3.75 -16.67
C VAL A 375 -16.71 -2.68 -17.57
N PHE A 376 -17.50 -1.73 -18.06
CA PHE A 376 -16.97 -0.61 -18.86
C PHE A 376 -15.92 0.20 -18.09
N VAL A 377 -16.18 0.55 -16.83
CA VAL A 377 -15.21 1.28 -15.99
C VAL A 377 -13.94 0.45 -15.76
N ILE A 378 -14.08 -0.84 -15.47
CA ILE A 378 -12.91 -1.73 -15.26
C ILE A 378 -12.07 -1.81 -16.54
N LEU A 379 -12.72 -2.03 -17.70
CA LEU A 379 -12.02 -2.07 -19.00
C LEU A 379 -11.35 -0.73 -19.33
N ALA A 380 -12.00 0.40 -19.04
CA ALA A 380 -11.39 1.72 -19.21
C ALA A 380 -10.16 1.88 -18.30
N CYS A 381 -10.23 1.43 -17.06
CA CYS A 381 -9.09 1.45 -16.13
C CYS A 381 -7.93 0.54 -16.61
N ILE A 382 -8.23 -0.62 -17.19
CA ILE A 382 -7.22 -1.52 -17.74
C ILE A 382 -6.59 -0.95 -19.02
N ALA A 383 -7.42 -0.43 -19.93
CA ALA A 383 -6.96 0.04 -21.25
C ALA A 383 -6.16 1.36 -21.16
N PHE A 384 -6.55 2.24 -20.25
CA PHE A 384 -5.97 3.59 -20.14
C PHE A 384 -5.20 3.81 -18.84
N GLY A 385 -5.28 2.88 -17.89
CA GLY A 385 -4.60 3.00 -16.60
C GLY A 385 -3.09 2.94 -16.78
N LYS A 386 -2.41 3.99 -16.28
CA LYS A 386 -0.96 3.94 -16.08
C LYS A 386 -0.69 3.82 -14.59
N PRO A 387 0.13 2.87 -14.14
CA PRO A 387 0.51 2.79 -12.75
C PRO A 387 1.17 4.10 -12.32
N ARG A 388 0.77 4.65 -11.18
CA ARG A 388 1.38 5.83 -10.55
C ARG A 388 1.58 5.57 -9.06
N PRO A 389 2.71 5.94 -8.48
CA PRO A 389 3.94 6.42 -9.15
C PRO A 389 4.48 5.39 -10.13
N PRO A 390 5.40 5.77 -11.05
CA PRO A 390 6.06 4.81 -11.92
C PRO A 390 6.70 3.74 -11.03
N ARG A 391 6.07 2.59 -10.99
CA ARG A 391 6.58 1.39 -10.33
C ARG A 391 7.44 0.66 -11.35
N MET A 392 8.31 -0.21 -10.86
CA MET A 392 8.98 -1.17 -11.72
C MET A 392 7.94 -1.81 -12.64
N ASP A 393 8.20 -1.83 -13.95
CA ASP A 393 7.37 -2.59 -14.87
C ASP A 393 7.39 -4.05 -14.40
N ARG A 394 6.25 -4.72 -14.43
CA ARG A 394 6.17 -6.13 -14.04
C ARG A 394 7.03 -7.04 -14.93
N ALA A 395 7.19 -6.68 -16.19
CA ALA A 395 8.08 -7.39 -17.10
C ALA A 395 9.53 -7.32 -16.63
N ASP A 396 9.97 -6.15 -16.16
CA ASP A 396 11.32 -5.93 -15.65
C ASP A 396 11.53 -6.55 -14.27
N GLN A 397 10.47 -6.62 -13.46
CA GLN A 397 10.49 -7.28 -12.14
C GLN A 397 10.37 -8.81 -12.23
N SER A 398 10.62 -9.40 -13.39
CA SER A 398 10.51 -10.85 -13.60
C SER A 398 11.45 -11.64 -12.68
N ARG A 399 10.92 -12.72 -12.07
CA ARG A 399 11.73 -13.68 -11.30
C ARG A 399 12.85 -14.30 -12.14
N VAL A 400 12.67 -14.42 -13.45
CA VAL A 400 13.70 -14.95 -14.35
C VAL A 400 14.91 -14.01 -14.38
N HIS A 401 14.70 -12.69 -14.45
CA HIS A 401 15.79 -11.72 -14.41
C HIS A 401 16.59 -11.83 -13.11
N MET A 402 15.90 -11.93 -11.97
CA MET A 402 16.56 -12.09 -10.67
C MET A 402 17.36 -13.41 -10.60
N ALA A 403 16.77 -14.51 -11.04
CA ALA A 403 17.44 -15.81 -11.04
C ALA A 403 18.70 -15.79 -11.93
N THR A 404 18.62 -15.19 -13.13
CA THR A 404 19.74 -15.04 -14.05
C THR A 404 20.82 -14.12 -13.46
N ALA A 405 20.44 -13.03 -12.81
CA ALA A 405 21.38 -12.13 -12.16
C ALA A 405 22.13 -12.81 -11.00
N MET A 406 21.43 -13.59 -10.16
CA MET A 406 22.08 -14.33 -9.07
C MET A 406 22.99 -15.44 -9.60
N GLU A 407 22.64 -16.08 -10.68
CA GLU A 407 23.49 -17.06 -11.34
C GLU A 407 24.73 -16.40 -11.94
N PHE A 408 24.57 -15.23 -12.56
CA PHE A 408 25.71 -14.42 -13.04
C PHE A 408 26.67 -14.05 -11.90
N VAL A 409 26.17 -13.63 -10.74
CA VAL A 409 26.98 -13.35 -9.54
C VAL A 409 27.81 -14.57 -9.15
N ARG A 410 27.17 -15.75 -9.01
CA ARG A 410 27.86 -16.99 -8.61
C ARG A 410 28.91 -17.48 -9.60
N GLN A 411 28.71 -17.23 -10.91
CA GLN A 411 29.61 -17.71 -11.95
C GLN A 411 30.80 -16.76 -12.24
N ASN A 412 30.61 -15.44 -12.04
CA ASN A 412 31.55 -14.43 -12.51
C ASN A 412 32.28 -13.68 -11.40
N MET A 413 31.82 -13.78 -10.15
CA MET A 413 32.46 -13.12 -9.01
C MET A 413 33.27 -14.13 -8.21
N ASP A 414 34.55 -13.83 -8.00
CA ASP A 414 35.37 -14.59 -7.09
C ASP A 414 34.93 -14.34 -5.62
N PRO A 415 34.85 -15.37 -4.77
CA PRO A 415 34.51 -15.19 -3.34
C PRO A 415 35.40 -14.20 -2.59
N SER A 416 36.63 -13.96 -3.08
CA SER A 416 37.55 -12.96 -2.51
C SER A 416 37.21 -11.52 -2.91
N GLU A 417 36.42 -11.32 -3.95
CA GLU A 417 35.99 -10.00 -4.42
C GLU A 417 34.88 -9.45 -3.54
N LEU A 418 34.85 -8.12 -3.38
CA LEU A 418 33.86 -7.41 -2.60
C LEU A 418 32.67 -7.03 -3.47
N ILE A 419 31.46 -7.26 -2.96
CA ILE A 419 30.22 -6.70 -3.51
C ILE A 419 29.87 -5.45 -2.68
N PHE A 420 29.70 -4.31 -3.36
CA PHE A 420 29.20 -3.08 -2.76
C PHE A 420 27.81 -2.74 -3.30
N THR A 421 26.91 -2.39 -2.41
CA THR A 421 25.49 -2.16 -2.76
C THR A 421 24.86 -1.06 -1.91
N GLU A 422 23.75 -0.52 -2.37
CA GLU A 422 22.89 0.36 -1.58
C GLU A 422 21.87 -0.44 -0.74
N TYR A 423 21.21 0.26 0.19
CA TYR A 423 20.32 -0.37 1.16
C TYR A 423 19.16 -1.17 0.53
N GLN A 424 18.49 -0.64 -0.52
CA GLN A 424 17.38 -1.37 -1.14
C GLN A 424 17.83 -2.70 -1.78
N THR A 425 19.01 -2.72 -2.38
CA THR A 425 19.60 -3.92 -2.97
C THR A 425 20.02 -4.91 -1.89
N ASP A 426 20.56 -4.44 -0.76
CA ASP A 426 20.87 -5.29 0.39
C ASP A 426 19.65 -6.09 0.86
N LEU A 427 18.50 -5.43 0.98
CA LEU A 427 17.24 -6.11 1.34
C LEU A 427 16.91 -7.25 0.38
N ILE A 428 17.10 -7.02 -0.93
CA ILE A 428 16.82 -7.99 -1.99
C ILE A 428 17.85 -9.12 -1.97
N LEU A 429 19.15 -8.80 -1.91
CA LEU A 429 20.22 -9.80 -1.82
C LEU A 429 20.11 -10.66 -0.56
N GLY A 430 19.65 -10.10 0.56
CA GLY A 430 19.37 -10.84 1.78
C GLY A 430 18.37 -11.97 1.57
N HIS A 431 17.43 -11.84 0.63
CA HIS A 431 16.49 -12.89 0.27
C HIS A 431 17.04 -13.86 -0.79
N TYR A 432 17.62 -13.35 -1.89
CA TYR A 432 17.94 -14.15 -3.07
C TYR A 432 19.34 -14.76 -3.07
N LEU A 433 20.32 -14.07 -2.51
CA LEU A 433 21.70 -14.56 -2.42
C LEU A 433 22.01 -15.18 -1.07
N CYS A 434 21.48 -14.60 0.01
CA CYS A 434 21.81 -15.01 1.38
C CYS A 434 20.86 -16.05 1.97
N HIS A 435 20.01 -16.67 1.18
CA HIS A 435 19.02 -17.66 1.63
C HIS A 435 18.27 -17.19 2.88
N GLN A 436 17.83 -15.93 2.85
CA GLN A 436 16.95 -15.35 3.87
C GLN A 436 17.58 -15.20 5.26
N ARG A 437 18.83 -14.82 5.31
CA ARG A 437 19.51 -14.54 6.56
C ARG A 437 18.75 -13.52 7.41
N PRO A 438 18.50 -13.77 8.71
CA PRO A 438 18.05 -12.73 9.63
C PRO A 438 19.11 -11.64 9.72
N ILE A 439 18.74 -10.40 9.46
CA ILE A 439 19.62 -9.24 9.61
C ILE A 439 19.07 -8.42 10.75
N SER A 440 19.86 -8.27 11.81
CA SER A 440 19.55 -7.35 12.90
C SER A 440 19.88 -5.93 12.45
N PHE A 441 18.96 -5.00 12.65
CA PHE A 441 19.25 -3.57 12.61
C PHE A 441 19.95 -3.20 13.91
N ASP A 442 21.23 -3.54 14.04
CA ASP A 442 21.97 -3.10 15.21
C ASP A 442 22.10 -1.58 15.16
N GLU A 443 21.68 -0.91 16.23
CA GLU A 443 21.59 0.55 16.35
C GLU A 443 22.96 1.24 16.36
N THR A 444 24.03 0.48 16.39
CA THR A 444 25.39 1.00 16.26
C THR A 444 25.64 1.36 14.81
N ALA A 445 25.25 2.54 14.48
CA ALA A 445 25.71 3.50 13.47
C ALA A 445 27.00 3.17 12.71
N ALA A 446 27.13 1.98 12.17
CA ALA A 446 28.11 1.76 11.10
C ALA A 446 27.55 2.38 9.82
N ASP A 447 28.32 3.22 9.14
CA ASP A 447 27.98 3.77 7.84
C ASP A 447 27.71 2.67 6.81
N PHE A 448 28.18 1.46 7.09
CA PHE A 448 28.05 0.26 6.28
C PHE A 448 27.65 -0.96 7.11
N GLU A 449 26.77 -1.78 6.53
CA GLU A 449 26.51 -3.14 6.99
C GLU A 449 27.41 -4.11 6.21
N GLN A 450 28.06 -5.05 6.91
CA GLN A 450 28.87 -6.09 6.27
C GLN A 450 28.33 -7.47 6.60
N PHE A 451 28.24 -8.32 5.59
CA PHE A 451 27.86 -9.72 5.74
C PHE A 451 28.47 -10.59 4.62
N SER A 452 28.43 -11.91 4.81
CA SER A 452 28.87 -12.87 3.80
C SER A 452 27.74 -13.83 3.46
N CYS A 453 27.55 -14.08 2.16
CA CYS A 453 26.52 -14.97 1.62
C CYS A 453 27.09 -15.79 0.48
N ASP A 454 26.86 -17.10 0.49
CA ASP A 454 27.36 -18.02 -0.54
C ASP A 454 28.87 -17.86 -0.83
N GLY A 455 29.65 -17.50 0.19
CA GLY A 455 31.08 -17.22 0.06
C GLY A 455 31.40 -15.78 -0.34
N HIS A 456 30.46 -14.99 -0.86
CA HIS A 456 30.68 -13.60 -1.27
C HIS A 456 30.65 -12.66 -0.04
N ARG A 457 31.57 -11.71 -0.03
CA ARG A 457 31.62 -10.63 0.95
C ARG A 457 30.82 -9.44 0.45
N ILE A 458 29.78 -9.06 1.16
CA ILE A 458 28.88 -7.97 0.79
C ILE A 458 29.01 -6.84 1.80
N VAL A 459 29.17 -5.62 1.29
CA VAL A 459 29.12 -4.38 2.05
C VAL A 459 27.98 -3.53 1.49
N SER A 460 27.07 -3.13 2.35
CA SER A 460 25.92 -2.31 2.01
C SER A 460 26.03 -0.94 2.65
N ALA A 461 25.71 0.11 1.90
CA ALA A 461 25.42 1.40 2.51
C ALA A 461 24.18 1.29 3.42
N SER A 462 24.19 1.97 4.56
CA SER A 462 23.07 1.95 5.47
C SER A 462 21.87 2.75 4.92
N TYR A 463 20.67 2.49 5.43
CA TYR A 463 19.48 3.27 5.05
C TYR A 463 19.62 4.78 5.34
N LYS A 464 20.52 5.15 6.25
CA LYS A 464 20.81 6.53 6.64
C LYS A 464 21.66 7.25 5.61
N THR A 465 22.56 6.51 4.92
CA THR A 465 23.54 7.08 4.00
C THR A 465 23.06 6.99 2.55
N ALA A 466 22.59 5.83 2.10
CA ALA A 466 22.10 5.67 0.74
C ALA A 466 21.01 4.59 0.63
N TRP A 467 19.76 5.02 0.52
CA TRP A 467 18.66 4.13 0.12
C TRP A 467 18.88 3.55 -1.27
N MET A 468 19.32 4.38 -2.21
CA MET A 468 19.73 4.01 -3.56
C MET A 468 20.98 4.78 -3.99
N PHE A 469 21.84 4.18 -4.81
CA PHE A 469 22.95 4.87 -5.44
C PHE A 469 22.47 5.64 -6.67
N ARG A 470 22.94 6.87 -6.77
CA ARG A 470 22.72 7.80 -7.86
C ARG A 470 24.04 8.49 -8.18
N ALA A 471 24.14 9.10 -9.36
CA ALA A 471 25.35 9.80 -9.77
C ALA A 471 25.76 10.93 -8.79
N ASP A 472 24.81 11.51 -8.07
CA ASP A 472 25.05 12.60 -7.10
C ASP A 472 25.53 12.13 -5.73
N ASN A 473 25.23 10.91 -5.29
CA ASN A 473 25.65 10.39 -3.98
C ASN A 473 26.72 9.29 -4.06
N PHE A 474 26.76 8.52 -5.13
CA PHE A 474 27.65 7.37 -5.27
C PHE A 474 29.14 7.71 -5.10
N PRO A 475 29.69 8.81 -5.64
CA PRO A 475 31.11 9.14 -5.44
C PRO A 475 31.51 9.29 -3.97
N ALA A 476 30.64 9.88 -3.15
CA ALA A 476 30.89 10.05 -1.72
C ALA A 476 30.82 8.69 -0.98
N GLU A 477 29.86 7.85 -1.32
CA GLU A 477 29.74 6.50 -0.76
C GLU A 477 30.93 5.61 -1.14
N TRP A 478 31.37 5.70 -2.39
CA TRP A 478 32.56 5.01 -2.87
C TRP A 478 33.83 5.42 -2.12
N GLN A 479 34.05 6.71 -1.94
CA GLN A 479 35.21 7.20 -1.18
C GLN A 479 35.17 6.73 0.28
N ARG A 480 34.00 6.75 0.91
CA ARG A 480 33.82 6.23 2.27
C ARG A 480 34.12 4.73 2.34
N LEU A 481 33.62 3.95 1.37
CA LEU A 481 33.93 2.51 1.28
C LEU A 481 35.44 2.27 1.22
N VAL A 482 36.13 2.95 0.27
CA VAL A 482 37.57 2.79 0.06
C VAL A 482 38.36 3.10 1.35
N GLN A 483 37.99 4.16 2.06
CA GLN A 483 38.64 4.57 3.31
C GLN A 483 38.34 3.60 4.45
N SER A 484 37.06 3.25 4.66
CA SER A 484 36.63 2.41 5.80
C SER A 484 37.17 0.99 5.71
N TYR A 485 37.35 0.47 4.50
CA TYR A 485 37.85 -0.90 4.27
C TYR A 485 39.32 -0.92 3.81
N ALA A 486 40.00 0.23 3.83
CA ALA A 486 41.41 0.36 3.44
C ALA A 486 41.72 -0.35 2.11
N LEU A 487 40.83 -0.18 1.11
CA LEU A 487 40.99 -0.81 -0.20
C LEU A 487 42.18 -0.23 -0.96
N LYS A 488 42.97 -1.10 -1.59
CA LYS A 488 44.20 -0.70 -2.29
C LYS A 488 43.89 -0.32 -3.74
N SER A 489 44.65 0.65 -4.27
CA SER A 489 44.60 0.99 -5.69
C SER A 489 44.79 -0.26 -6.57
N GLY A 490 43.98 -0.40 -7.60
CA GLY A 490 43.92 -1.55 -8.48
C GLY A 490 43.00 -2.69 -8.03
N GLN A 491 42.48 -2.67 -6.80
CA GLN A 491 41.47 -3.63 -6.38
C GLN A 491 40.15 -3.38 -7.13
N THR A 492 39.49 -4.45 -7.50
CA THR A 492 38.15 -4.41 -8.11
C THR A 492 37.05 -4.65 -7.05
N VAL A 493 35.97 -3.93 -7.20
CA VAL A 493 34.75 -4.06 -6.38
C VAL A 493 33.58 -4.20 -7.32
N TRP A 494 32.75 -5.19 -7.09
CA TRP A 494 31.51 -5.35 -7.83
C TRP A 494 30.42 -4.43 -7.25
N ILE A 495 29.73 -3.72 -8.12
CA ILE A 495 28.55 -2.95 -7.77
C ILE A 495 27.36 -3.75 -8.25
N VAL A 496 26.46 -4.08 -7.32
CA VAL A 496 25.19 -4.73 -7.61
C VAL A 496 24.07 -3.80 -7.19
N GLN A 497 23.18 -3.51 -8.12
CA GLN A 497 21.98 -2.70 -7.87
C GLN A 497 20.75 -3.47 -8.28
N SER A 498 19.72 -3.46 -7.44
CA SER A 498 18.40 -4.04 -7.72
C SER A 498 17.32 -3.26 -7.01
N GLY A 499 16.20 -3.02 -7.67
CA GLY A 499 15.05 -2.35 -7.07
C GLY A 499 14.53 -1.19 -7.90
N TRP A 500 14.18 -0.10 -7.24
CA TRP A 500 13.59 1.07 -7.89
C TRP A 500 14.64 2.08 -8.33
N GLY A 501 14.43 2.69 -9.51
CA GLY A 501 15.29 3.77 -9.99
C GLY A 501 16.75 3.33 -10.20
N ILE A 502 16.96 2.17 -10.78
CA ILE A 502 18.29 1.59 -11.02
C ILE A 502 18.81 2.06 -12.36
N ASP A 503 19.56 3.15 -12.34
CA ASP A 503 20.13 3.79 -13.53
C ASP A 503 21.56 4.30 -13.31
N LEU A 504 22.20 3.96 -12.18
CA LEU A 504 23.54 4.48 -11.86
C LEU A 504 24.58 4.30 -12.99
N PRO A 505 24.75 3.11 -13.62
CA PRO A 505 25.77 2.99 -14.66
C PRO A 505 25.48 3.85 -15.88
N GLU A 506 24.21 4.00 -16.27
CA GLU A 506 23.80 4.89 -17.35
C GLU A 506 23.99 6.36 -16.98
N ASP A 507 23.70 6.73 -15.74
CA ASP A 507 23.88 8.10 -15.24
C ASP A 507 25.36 8.46 -15.12
N LEU A 508 26.19 7.53 -14.64
CA LEU A 508 27.64 7.74 -14.64
C LEU A 508 28.18 7.95 -16.07
N ARG A 509 27.74 7.13 -17.03
CA ARG A 509 28.10 7.30 -18.45
C ARG A 509 27.66 8.65 -19.04
N ARG A 510 26.49 9.12 -18.67
CA ARG A 510 25.91 10.39 -19.15
C ARG A 510 26.62 11.62 -18.63
N HIS A 511 26.96 11.60 -17.35
CA HIS A 511 27.45 12.79 -16.66
C HIS A 511 28.97 12.88 -16.55
N PHE A 512 29.69 11.76 -16.73
CA PHE A 512 31.13 11.69 -16.49
C PHE A 512 31.89 11.07 -17.66
N ALA A 513 32.81 11.81 -18.22
CA ALA A 513 33.59 11.37 -19.37
C ALA A 513 34.43 10.11 -19.06
N GLU A 514 34.91 9.98 -17.84
CA GLU A 514 35.72 8.87 -17.34
C GLU A 514 34.94 7.55 -17.31
N PHE A 515 33.59 7.61 -17.25
CA PHE A 515 32.72 6.45 -17.23
C PHE A 515 31.98 6.21 -18.55
N ARG A 516 32.28 6.95 -19.63
CA ARG A 516 31.58 6.81 -20.91
C ARG A 516 31.52 5.37 -21.42
N ASP A 517 32.58 4.61 -21.22
CA ASP A 517 32.70 3.21 -21.65
C ASP A 517 32.59 2.21 -20.50
N LEU A 518 32.01 2.59 -19.35
CA LEU A 518 31.79 1.70 -18.20
C LEU A 518 30.98 0.48 -18.63
N PRO A 519 31.56 -0.73 -18.63
CA PRO A 519 30.80 -1.93 -18.96
C PRO A 519 29.87 -2.30 -17.79
N PHE A 520 28.63 -2.69 -18.11
CA PHE A 520 27.69 -3.23 -17.14
C PHE A 520 26.78 -4.26 -17.76
N GLU A 521 26.32 -5.21 -16.95
CA GLU A 521 25.30 -6.19 -17.27
C GLU A 521 23.93 -5.72 -16.76
N SER A 522 22.89 -5.93 -17.57
CA SER A 522 21.52 -5.56 -17.26
C SER A 522 20.60 -6.79 -17.33
N PHE A 523 19.87 -7.05 -16.25
CA PHE A 523 18.91 -8.13 -16.18
C PHE A 523 17.49 -7.51 -16.03
N GLY A 524 16.90 -7.13 -17.17
CA GLY A 524 15.80 -6.17 -17.19
C GLY A 524 16.28 -4.77 -16.75
N ASP A 525 15.35 -3.82 -16.61
CA ASP A 525 15.71 -2.44 -16.22
C ASP A 525 16.03 -2.29 -14.74
N ASN A 526 15.63 -3.26 -13.91
CA ASN A 526 15.67 -3.16 -12.45
C ASN A 526 16.87 -3.86 -11.78
N ILE A 527 17.80 -4.45 -12.54
CA ILE A 527 19.00 -5.08 -11.99
C ILE A 527 20.19 -4.73 -12.86
N LYS A 528 21.20 -4.10 -12.26
CA LYS A 528 22.45 -3.69 -12.91
C LYS A 528 23.64 -4.22 -12.14
N ILE A 529 24.62 -4.76 -12.84
CA ILE A 529 25.84 -5.33 -12.25
C ILE A 529 27.05 -4.83 -13.04
N PHE A 530 28.04 -4.25 -12.36
CA PHE A 530 29.25 -3.76 -12.98
C PHE A 530 30.45 -3.76 -12.02
N LYS A 531 31.65 -3.59 -12.56
CA LYS A 531 32.89 -3.51 -11.78
C LYS A 531 33.42 -2.08 -11.71
N MET A 532 33.93 -1.72 -10.54
CA MET A 532 34.68 -0.51 -10.29
C MET A 532 36.09 -0.84 -9.81
N THR A 533 37.09 -0.08 -10.23
CA THR A 533 38.46 -0.25 -9.77
C THR A 533 38.86 0.87 -8.83
N VAL A 534 39.43 0.52 -7.67
CA VAL A 534 39.96 1.49 -6.70
C VAL A 534 41.11 2.27 -7.31
N GLY A 535 41.08 3.58 -7.22
CA GLY A 535 42.06 4.49 -7.84
C GLY A 535 41.62 5.05 -9.19
N GLN A 536 40.48 4.62 -9.74
CA GLN A 536 39.84 5.35 -10.84
C GLN A 536 39.45 6.76 -10.37
N PRO A 537 39.70 7.80 -11.20
CA PRO A 537 39.25 9.15 -10.83
C PRO A 537 37.75 9.18 -10.59
N MET A 538 37.37 9.62 -9.40
CA MET A 538 35.95 9.88 -9.10
C MET A 538 35.66 11.34 -9.38
N PRO A 539 34.58 11.63 -10.10
CA PRO A 539 34.21 12.98 -10.43
C PRO A 539 33.86 13.80 -9.19
N THR A 540 34.22 15.07 -9.21
CA THR A 540 33.77 16.01 -8.20
C THR A 540 32.33 16.44 -8.51
N ILE A 541 31.44 16.27 -7.57
CA ILE A 541 30.02 16.65 -7.70
C ILE A 541 29.93 18.17 -7.83
N THR A 542 29.45 18.67 -8.96
CA THR A 542 29.15 20.10 -9.15
C THR A 542 27.73 20.42 -8.66
N GLU A 543 27.54 21.65 -8.17
CA GLU A 543 26.24 22.12 -7.63
C GLU A 543 25.09 21.99 -8.66
N GLN A 544 25.40 22.05 -9.95
CA GLN A 544 24.43 21.85 -11.05
C GLN A 544 23.84 20.44 -11.10
N MET A 545 24.55 19.41 -10.63
CA MET A 545 24.04 18.03 -10.61
C MET A 545 23.00 17.79 -9.52
N ARG A 546 23.05 18.56 -8.44
CA ARG A 546 22.03 18.48 -7.35
C ARG A 546 20.65 19.00 -7.78
N VAL A 547 20.61 19.85 -8.83
CA VAL A 547 19.38 20.52 -9.29
C VAL A 547 18.66 19.73 -10.39
N THR A 548 19.37 18.85 -11.11
CA THR A 548 18.82 18.15 -12.29
C THR A 548 18.25 16.76 -12.01
N ALA A 549 18.19 16.33 -10.76
CA ALA A 549 17.49 15.09 -10.43
C ALA A 549 16.00 15.24 -10.80
N PRO A 550 15.47 14.43 -11.75
CA PRO A 550 14.08 14.55 -12.14
C PRO A 550 13.18 14.30 -10.93
N PRO A 551 12.11 15.08 -10.76
CA PRO A 551 11.10 14.77 -9.77
C PRO A 551 10.39 13.48 -10.21
N TYR A 552 10.55 12.41 -9.45
CA TYR A 552 9.77 11.18 -9.61
C TYR A 552 8.30 11.40 -9.27
#